data_8af8707d36786600a02467020d91de6d
#
_entry.id   8af8707d36786600a02467020d91de6d
#
_cell.length_a   1.000
_cell.length_b   1.000
_cell.length_c   1.000
_cell.angle_alpha   90.00
_cell.angle_beta   90.00
_cell.angle_gamma   90.00
#
_symmetry.space_group_name_H-M   'P 1'
#
loop_
_entity.id
_entity.type
_entity.pdbx_description
1 polymer ?
#
loop_
_entity_poly.entity_id
_entity_poly.type
_entity_poly.pdbx_seq_one_letter_code
_entity_poly.pdbx_strand_id
1 'polypeptide(L)'
;GRRAVPLEDVRHMVGDGAAKMLERGFATTGQALEPGRLPELMQRFLHHYHEGRHAMTRPFPGVVDTLVELSADGFQLAICTNKPYGPTMEILEVLGLEHLFDAVTGGDSFPVRKPDPGHLLGTLKLMSAQPGSAVMIGDSGNDVAVARAAGVPVIAVSYGYTTVPVDQLGADHVIDSFAALTAIVAQIVPVGQD
;
A
#
# COMPACT_ATOMS: atom_id res chain seq x y z
N GLY A 1 -25.22 -10.97 16.09
CA GLY A 1 -23.88 -11.12 16.44
C GLY A 1 -23.15 -12.28 15.78
N ARG A 2 -22.09 -11.95 15.01
CA ARG A 2 -21.09 -12.92 14.56
C ARG A 2 -19.96 -13.00 15.58
N ARG A 3 -19.23 -14.13 15.62
CA ARG A 3 -18.01 -14.21 16.42
C ARG A 3 -16.96 -13.19 15.95
N ALA A 4 -16.13 -12.71 16.85
CA ALA A 4 -14.99 -11.88 16.47
C ALA A 4 -13.99 -12.70 15.65
N VAL A 5 -13.34 -12.05 14.69
CA VAL A 5 -12.22 -12.63 13.92
C VAL A 5 -10.95 -12.43 14.77
N PRO A 6 -10.16 -13.49 15.05
CA PRO A 6 -8.86 -13.35 15.71
C PRO A 6 -7.93 -12.39 14.95
N LEU A 7 -7.08 -11.65 15.67
CA LEU A 7 -6.20 -10.64 15.04
C LEU A 7 -5.21 -11.26 14.05
N GLU A 8 -4.73 -12.46 14.33
CA GLU A 8 -3.87 -13.23 13.43
C GLU A 8 -4.56 -13.52 12.09
N ASP A 9 -5.85 -13.85 12.12
CA ASP A 9 -6.63 -14.12 10.89
C ASP A 9 -6.87 -12.82 10.09
N VAL A 10 -7.08 -11.68 10.80
CA VAL A 10 -7.29 -10.38 10.14
C VAL A 10 -6.06 -9.97 9.31
N ARG A 11 -4.85 -10.26 9.77
CA ARG A 11 -3.61 -9.97 9.03
C ARG A 11 -3.59 -10.60 7.64
N HIS A 12 -4.19 -11.77 7.48
CA HIS A 12 -4.29 -12.47 6.20
C HIS A 12 -5.46 -12.00 5.32
N MET A 13 -6.29 -11.09 5.82
CA MET A 13 -7.44 -10.55 5.08
C MET A 13 -7.15 -9.20 4.43
N VAL A 14 -6.08 -8.51 4.83
CA VAL A 14 -5.69 -7.19 4.31
C VAL A 14 -4.91 -7.30 2.98
N GLY A 15 -4.75 -6.18 2.26
CA GLY A 15 -4.00 -6.08 1.01
C GLY A 15 -4.88 -5.90 -0.24
N ASP A 16 -6.08 -6.50 -0.28
CA ASP A 16 -7.00 -6.44 -1.43
C ASP A 16 -8.09 -5.35 -1.31
N GLY A 17 -7.94 -4.47 -0.33
CA GLY A 17 -8.90 -3.40 -0.02
C GLY A 17 -10.00 -3.82 0.96
N ALA A 18 -10.69 -2.81 1.53
CA ALA A 18 -11.64 -2.99 2.61
C ALA A 18 -12.85 -3.87 2.24
N ALA A 19 -13.33 -3.80 0.99
CA ALA A 19 -14.42 -4.64 0.50
C ALA A 19 -14.09 -6.13 0.60
N LYS A 20 -12.91 -6.52 0.10
CA LYS A 20 -12.44 -7.93 0.16
C LYS A 20 -12.20 -8.38 1.60
N MET A 21 -11.69 -7.51 2.45
CA MET A 21 -11.51 -7.81 3.86
C MET A 21 -12.86 -8.09 4.54
N LEU A 22 -13.91 -7.31 4.27
CA LEU A 22 -15.26 -7.56 4.78
C LEU A 22 -15.82 -8.88 4.25
N GLU A 23 -15.71 -9.17 2.95
CA GLU A 23 -16.16 -10.43 2.36
C GLU A 23 -15.49 -11.64 3.05
N ARG A 24 -14.16 -11.59 3.23
CA ARG A 24 -13.39 -12.65 3.92
C ARG A 24 -13.81 -12.81 5.37
N GLY A 25 -13.95 -11.71 6.12
CA GLY A 25 -14.40 -11.73 7.51
C GLY A 25 -15.80 -12.34 7.67
N PHE A 26 -16.70 -12.04 6.75
CA PHE A 26 -18.03 -12.67 6.74
C PHE A 26 -17.96 -14.17 6.43
N ALA A 27 -17.20 -14.58 5.44
CA ALA A 27 -17.04 -15.99 5.08
C ALA A 27 -16.42 -16.81 6.23
N THR A 28 -15.45 -16.25 6.94
CA THR A 28 -14.76 -16.91 8.07
C THR A 28 -15.68 -17.06 9.30
N THR A 29 -16.65 -16.14 9.48
CA THR A 29 -17.48 -16.10 10.69
C THR A 29 -18.90 -16.63 10.50
N GLY A 30 -19.22 -17.20 9.33
CA GLY A 30 -20.55 -17.76 9.03
C GLY A 30 -20.87 -17.69 7.54
N GLN A 31 -22.10 -17.33 7.19
CA GLN A 31 -22.49 -17.20 5.79
C GLN A 31 -21.74 -16.07 5.09
N ALA A 32 -21.40 -16.29 3.82
CA ALA A 32 -20.81 -15.29 2.96
C ALA A 32 -21.63 -13.99 2.93
N LEU A 33 -20.97 -12.88 2.66
CA LEU A 33 -21.60 -11.58 2.54
C LEU A 33 -22.47 -11.53 1.28
N GLU A 34 -23.76 -11.20 1.45
CA GLU A 34 -24.64 -10.89 0.32
C GLU A 34 -24.17 -9.59 -0.36
N PRO A 35 -23.97 -9.61 -1.70
CA PRO A 35 -23.41 -8.43 -2.42
C PRO A 35 -24.17 -7.13 -2.18
N GLY A 36 -25.48 -7.18 -2.06
CA GLY A 36 -26.34 -6.00 -1.79
C GLY A 36 -26.10 -5.32 -0.43
N ARG A 37 -25.46 -6.02 0.51
CA ARG A 37 -25.16 -5.47 1.85
C ARG A 37 -23.80 -4.81 1.97
N LEU A 38 -22.93 -4.99 0.97
CA LEU A 38 -21.58 -4.46 1.02
C LEU A 38 -21.52 -2.94 1.22
N PRO A 39 -22.35 -2.09 0.54
CA PRO A 39 -22.29 -0.65 0.73
C PRO A 39 -22.59 -0.21 2.17
N GLU A 40 -23.64 -0.76 2.80
CA GLU A 40 -23.98 -0.47 4.20
C GLU A 40 -22.84 -0.86 5.16
N LEU A 41 -22.31 -2.07 4.97
CA LEU A 41 -21.25 -2.59 5.83
C LEU A 41 -19.93 -1.84 5.64
N MET A 42 -19.67 -1.35 4.42
CA MET A 42 -18.52 -0.51 4.14
C MET A 42 -18.61 0.82 4.90
N GLN A 43 -19.77 1.47 4.90
CA GLN A 43 -19.98 2.70 5.68
C GLN A 43 -19.75 2.47 7.17
N ARG A 44 -20.30 1.39 7.73
CA ARG A 44 -20.11 1.01 9.13
C ARG A 44 -18.65 0.70 9.45
N PHE A 45 -17.98 -0.03 8.57
CA PHE A 45 -16.56 -0.32 8.73
C PHE A 45 -15.72 0.97 8.74
N LEU A 46 -15.94 1.87 7.78
CA LEU A 46 -15.22 3.14 7.72
C LEU A 46 -15.47 4.01 8.94
N HIS A 47 -16.71 4.03 9.45
CA HIS A 47 -17.05 4.76 10.69
C HIS A 47 -16.25 4.22 11.88
N HIS A 48 -16.28 2.91 12.15
CA HIS A 48 -15.50 2.32 13.25
C HIS A 48 -13.98 2.41 13.03
N TYR A 49 -13.53 2.31 11.78
CA TYR A 49 -12.14 2.51 11.44
C TYR A 49 -11.70 3.93 11.76
N HIS A 50 -12.53 4.92 11.46
CA HIS A 50 -12.31 6.33 11.78
C HIS A 50 -12.18 6.57 13.30
N GLU A 51 -13.01 5.97 14.12
CA GLU A 51 -12.99 6.15 15.58
C GLU A 51 -11.75 5.52 16.25
N GLY A 52 -11.22 4.41 15.73
CA GLY A 52 -10.16 3.61 16.38
C GLY A 52 -8.75 3.78 15.83
N ARG A 53 -8.57 4.45 14.70
CA ARG A 53 -7.39 4.36 13.83
C ARG A 53 -6.07 4.93 14.36
N HIS A 54 -6.13 5.90 15.27
CA HIS A 54 -4.96 6.72 15.57
C HIS A 54 -4.08 6.19 16.70
N ALA A 55 -4.68 5.47 17.64
CA ALA A 55 -4.01 5.13 18.89
C ALA A 55 -2.77 4.22 18.74
N MET A 56 -2.76 3.34 17.72
CA MET A 56 -1.72 2.33 17.56
C MET A 56 -0.99 2.36 16.19
N THR A 57 -1.39 3.25 15.27
CA THR A 57 -0.73 3.36 13.98
C THR A 57 0.63 4.01 14.15
N ARG A 58 1.67 3.33 13.66
CA ARG A 58 3.07 3.81 13.66
C ARG A 58 3.75 3.42 12.36
N PRO A 59 4.66 4.23 11.83
CA PRO A 59 5.57 3.81 10.77
C PRO A 59 6.44 2.65 11.25
N PHE A 60 6.85 1.77 10.36
CA PHE A 60 7.89 0.80 10.66
C PHE A 60 9.23 1.52 10.93
N PRO A 61 10.16 0.87 11.69
CA PRO A 61 11.47 1.46 11.98
C PRO A 61 12.20 1.87 10.70
N GLY A 62 12.81 3.06 10.71
CA GLY A 62 13.59 3.60 9.61
C GLY A 62 12.77 4.22 8.45
N VAL A 63 11.44 4.05 8.43
CA VAL A 63 10.62 4.56 7.30
C VAL A 63 10.71 6.08 7.19
N VAL A 64 10.50 6.80 8.29
CA VAL A 64 10.45 8.27 8.26
C VAL A 64 11.80 8.85 7.81
N ASP A 65 12.89 8.38 8.44
CA ASP A 65 14.24 8.87 8.13
C ASP A 65 14.62 8.61 6.66
N THR A 66 14.30 7.41 6.15
CA THR A 66 14.57 7.04 4.74
C THR A 66 13.73 7.87 3.76
N LEU A 67 12.45 8.16 4.07
CA LEU A 67 11.62 9.00 3.21
C LEU A 67 12.16 10.44 3.15
N VAL A 68 12.59 10.99 4.29
CA VAL A 68 13.21 12.32 4.36
C VAL A 68 14.52 12.36 3.56
N GLU A 69 15.36 11.33 3.68
CA GLU A 69 16.61 11.20 2.93
C GLU A 69 16.35 11.14 1.43
N LEU A 70 15.46 10.26 0.96
CA LEU A 70 15.11 10.17 -0.45
C LEU A 70 14.54 11.48 -1.02
N SER A 71 13.68 12.17 -0.26
CA SER A 71 13.16 13.47 -0.66
C SER A 71 14.25 14.52 -0.76
N ALA A 72 15.21 14.53 0.19
CA ALA A 72 16.36 15.44 0.18
C ALA A 72 17.31 15.16 -1.00
N ASP A 73 17.42 13.90 -1.42
CA ASP A 73 18.17 13.46 -2.59
C ASP A 73 17.47 13.77 -3.94
N GLY A 74 16.29 14.39 -3.89
CA GLY A 74 15.54 14.83 -5.07
C GLY A 74 14.60 13.78 -5.67
N PHE A 75 14.36 12.65 -5.00
CA PHE A 75 13.34 11.70 -5.44
C PHE A 75 11.94 12.23 -5.14
N GLN A 76 11.05 12.12 -6.11
CA GLN A 76 9.62 12.31 -5.89
C GLN A 76 9.03 11.07 -5.22
N LEU A 77 8.20 11.27 -4.20
CA LEU A 77 7.59 10.20 -3.42
C LEU A 77 6.09 10.13 -3.67
N ALA A 78 5.57 8.92 -3.81
CA ALA A 78 4.12 8.73 -3.96
C ALA A 78 3.59 7.53 -3.17
N ILE A 79 2.30 7.61 -2.83
CA ILE A 79 1.52 6.50 -2.29
C ILE A 79 0.62 5.93 -3.39
N CYS A 80 0.74 4.61 -3.63
CA CYS A 80 -0.16 3.84 -4.47
C CYS A 80 -0.72 2.65 -3.67
N THR A 81 -1.93 2.79 -3.12
CA THR A 81 -2.49 1.83 -2.16
C THR A 81 -3.91 1.36 -2.52
N ASN A 82 -4.25 0.10 -2.16
CA ASN A 82 -5.63 -0.39 -2.23
C ASN A 82 -6.53 0.09 -1.07
N LYS A 83 -5.93 0.77 -0.06
CA LYS A 83 -6.71 1.48 0.96
C LYS A 83 -7.45 2.65 0.32
N PRO A 84 -8.72 2.97 0.70
CA PRO A 84 -9.41 4.16 0.20
C PRO A 84 -8.62 5.45 0.45
N TYR A 85 -8.74 6.42 -0.44
CA TYR A 85 -8.00 7.68 -0.40
C TYR A 85 -8.20 8.46 0.92
N GLY A 86 -9.45 8.69 1.33
CA GLY A 86 -9.75 9.41 2.58
C GLY A 86 -9.04 8.82 3.80
N PRO A 87 -9.26 7.54 4.15
CA PRO A 87 -8.53 6.87 5.23
C PRO A 87 -7.00 6.85 5.08
N THR A 88 -6.47 6.95 3.86
CA THR A 88 -5.02 7.05 3.63
C THR A 88 -4.52 8.42 4.03
N MET A 89 -5.18 9.49 3.58
CA MET A 89 -4.82 10.88 3.93
C MET A 89 -4.89 11.13 5.43
N GLU A 90 -5.95 10.64 6.10
CA GLU A 90 -6.08 10.75 7.54
C GLU A 90 -4.91 10.12 8.32
N ILE A 91 -4.39 8.97 7.86
CA ILE A 91 -3.21 8.35 8.49
C ILE A 91 -1.97 9.20 8.24
N LEU A 92 -1.76 9.69 7.02
CA LEU A 92 -0.60 10.51 6.68
C LEU A 92 -0.58 11.81 7.50
N GLU A 93 -1.73 12.46 7.65
CA GLU A 93 -1.90 13.66 8.48
C GLU A 93 -1.55 13.38 9.95
N VAL A 94 -2.12 12.31 10.54
CA VAL A 94 -1.86 11.93 11.95
C VAL A 94 -0.39 11.59 12.20
N LEU A 95 0.27 11.00 11.22
CA LEU A 95 1.69 10.68 11.28
C LEU A 95 2.60 11.86 10.93
N GLY A 96 2.03 12.96 10.42
CA GLY A 96 2.78 14.14 9.95
C GLY A 96 3.59 13.87 8.70
N LEU A 97 3.19 12.90 7.87
CA LEU A 97 3.95 12.45 6.69
C LEU A 97 3.40 12.95 5.37
N GLU A 98 2.24 13.61 5.35
CA GLU A 98 1.57 14.05 4.12
C GLU A 98 2.50 14.89 3.23
N HIS A 99 3.26 15.80 3.85
CA HIS A 99 4.14 16.74 3.17
C HIS A 99 5.34 16.10 2.42
N LEU A 100 5.60 14.82 2.66
CA LEU A 100 6.69 14.08 1.98
C LEU A 100 6.25 13.50 0.63
N PHE A 101 4.96 13.47 0.32
CA PHE A 101 4.46 12.80 -0.87
C PHE A 101 3.94 13.79 -1.91
N ASP A 102 4.50 13.72 -3.13
CA ASP A 102 4.09 14.52 -4.29
C ASP A 102 2.75 14.04 -4.87
N ALA A 103 2.41 12.76 -4.68
CA ALA A 103 1.12 12.20 -5.06
C ALA A 103 0.65 11.11 -4.09
N VAL A 104 -0.65 11.07 -3.83
CA VAL A 104 -1.29 10.00 -3.07
C VAL A 104 -2.47 9.47 -3.87
N THR A 105 -2.53 8.15 -4.07
CA THR A 105 -3.65 7.47 -4.71
C THR A 105 -4.13 6.30 -3.87
N GLY A 106 -5.43 6.28 -3.60
CA GLY A 106 -6.12 5.20 -2.91
C GLY A 106 -6.79 4.21 -3.87
N GLY A 107 -7.32 3.13 -3.32
CA GLY A 107 -8.02 2.10 -4.10
C GLY A 107 -9.32 2.55 -4.77
N ASP A 108 -9.73 3.78 -4.55
CA ASP A 108 -10.90 4.46 -5.09
C ASP A 108 -10.54 5.71 -5.92
N SER A 109 -9.25 6.01 -6.11
CA SER A 109 -8.79 7.16 -6.90
C SER A 109 -8.97 6.98 -8.41
N PHE A 110 -9.02 5.74 -8.88
CA PHE A 110 -9.23 5.38 -10.28
C PHE A 110 -10.31 4.29 -10.40
N PRO A 111 -10.84 4.04 -11.60
CA PRO A 111 -11.78 2.92 -11.83
C PRO A 111 -11.18 1.55 -11.55
N VAL A 112 -9.85 1.46 -11.51
CA VAL A 112 -9.07 0.24 -11.27
C VAL A 112 -8.15 0.41 -10.06
N ARG A 113 -7.71 -0.71 -9.48
CA ARG A 113 -6.78 -0.76 -8.34
C ARG A 113 -5.79 -1.90 -8.51
N LYS A 114 -4.71 -1.93 -7.70
CA LYS A 114 -3.73 -3.01 -7.74
C LYS A 114 -4.44 -4.38 -7.60
N PRO A 115 -4.12 -5.35 -8.44
CA PRO A 115 -2.93 -5.46 -9.31
C PRO A 115 -3.08 -4.91 -10.73
N ASP A 116 -4.16 -4.21 -11.10
CA ASP A 116 -4.30 -3.60 -12.43
C ASP A 116 -3.26 -2.48 -12.61
N PRO A 117 -2.45 -2.51 -13.70
CA PRO A 117 -1.38 -1.54 -13.94
C PRO A 117 -1.88 -0.10 -14.06
N GLY A 118 -3.13 0.10 -14.44
CA GLY A 118 -3.74 1.43 -14.56
C GLY A 118 -3.68 2.24 -13.26
N HIS A 119 -3.69 1.59 -12.10
CA HIS A 119 -3.53 2.28 -10.82
C HIS A 119 -2.13 2.88 -10.67
N LEU A 120 -1.07 2.09 -10.85
CA LEU A 120 0.31 2.57 -10.73
C LEU A 120 0.66 3.57 -11.83
N LEU A 121 0.28 3.30 -13.08
CA LEU A 121 0.49 4.21 -14.21
C LEU A 121 -0.26 5.55 -14.01
N GLY A 122 -1.47 5.51 -13.44
CA GLY A 122 -2.20 6.71 -13.06
C GLY A 122 -1.50 7.52 -11.97
N THR A 123 -0.92 6.86 -10.97
CA THR A 123 -0.11 7.50 -9.92
C THR A 123 1.14 8.18 -10.50
N LEU A 124 1.88 7.47 -11.36
CA LEU A 124 3.07 8.02 -12.03
C LEU A 124 2.73 9.24 -12.91
N LYS A 125 1.58 9.20 -13.58
CA LYS A 125 1.12 10.32 -14.40
C LYS A 125 0.88 11.60 -13.57
N LEU A 126 0.39 11.50 -12.35
CA LEU A 126 0.21 12.65 -11.45
C LEU A 126 1.55 13.32 -11.13
N MET A 127 2.63 12.57 -11.09
CA MET A 127 4.00 13.05 -10.86
C MET A 127 4.76 13.40 -12.16
N SER A 128 4.12 13.29 -13.32
CA SER A 128 4.81 13.40 -14.63
C SER A 128 5.97 12.40 -14.80
N ALA A 129 5.95 11.30 -14.05
CA ALA A 129 6.98 10.27 -14.07
C ALA A 129 6.66 9.15 -15.06
N GLN A 130 7.70 8.43 -15.49
CA GLN A 130 7.60 7.29 -16.40
C GLN A 130 7.95 5.98 -15.66
N PRO A 131 7.46 4.81 -16.12
CA PRO A 131 7.79 3.52 -15.51
C PRO A 131 9.30 3.26 -15.37
N GLY A 132 10.11 3.66 -16.37
CA GLY A 132 11.57 3.48 -16.36
C GLY A 132 12.33 4.39 -15.39
N SER A 133 11.68 5.42 -14.83
CA SER A 133 12.25 6.32 -13.82
C SER A 133 11.60 6.16 -12.44
N ALA A 134 10.95 5.04 -12.19
CA ALA A 134 10.25 4.77 -10.94
C ALA A 134 10.62 3.40 -10.39
N VAL A 135 10.41 3.21 -9.09
CA VAL A 135 10.49 1.92 -8.42
C VAL A 135 9.28 1.76 -7.49
N MET A 136 8.66 0.60 -7.49
CA MET A 136 7.58 0.25 -6.57
C MET A 136 8.16 -0.39 -5.32
N ILE A 137 7.75 0.08 -4.16
CA ILE A 137 8.04 -0.57 -2.88
C ILE A 137 6.74 -1.13 -2.32
N GLY A 138 6.73 -2.39 -1.93
CA GLY A 138 5.52 -3.01 -1.41
C GLY A 138 5.78 -4.25 -0.58
N ASP A 139 4.71 -4.84 -0.05
CA ASP A 139 4.78 -5.99 0.86
C ASP A 139 3.90 -7.16 0.42
N SER A 140 3.23 -7.05 -0.72
CA SER A 140 2.22 -8.03 -1.15
C SER A 140 2.35 -8.44 -2.61
N GLY A 141 1.70 -9.55 -2.96
CA GLY A 141 1.59 -9.99 -4.36
C GLY A 141 0.92 -8.95 -5.27
N ASN A 142 0.03 -8.11 -4.75
CA ASN A 142 -0.59 -7.04 -5.52
C ASN A 142 0.42 -5.96 -5.92
N ASP A 143 1.40 -5.66 -5.06
CA ASP A 143 2.45 -4.68 -5.33
C ASP A 143 3.40 -5.19 -6.41
N VAL A 144 3.81 -6.45 -6.30
CA VAL A 144 4.67 -7.08 -7.31
C VAL A 144 3.94 -7.21 -8.65
N ALA A 145 2.67 -7.65 -8.63
CA ALA A 145 1.89 -7.83 -9.84
C ALA A 145 1.62 -6.51 -10.58
N VAL A 146 1.27 -5.44 -9.86
CA VAL A 146 1.03 -4.12 -10.49
C VAL A 146 2.31 -3.55 -11.08
N ALA A 147 3.45 -3.68 -10.38
CA ALA A 147 4.74 -3.19 -10.84
C ALA A 147 5.20 -3.93 -12.10
N ARG A 148 5.13 -5.27 -12.10
CA ARG A 148 5.44 -6.10 -13.27
C ARG A 148 4.56 -5.75 -14.47
N ALA A 149 3.25 -5.61 -14.27
CA ALA A 149 2.32 -5.26 -15.34
C ALA A 149 2.52 -3.84 -15.87
N ALA A 150 3.01 -2.91 -15.05
CA ALA A 150 3.34 -1.54 -15.43
C ALA A 150 4.76 -1.37 -15.98
N GLY A 151 5.61 -2.40 -15.96
CA GLY A 151 7.02 -2.32 -16.37
C GLY A 151 7.89 -1.51 -15.40
N VAL A 152 7.53 -1.51 -14.11
CA VAL A 152 8.23 -0.80 -13.03
C VAL A 152 9.02 -1.80 -12.21
N PRO A 153 10.31 -1.57 -11.90
CA PRO A 153 11.06 -2.36 -10.93
C PRO A 153 10.37 -2.40 -9.56
N VAL A 154 10.50 -3.52 -8.83
CA VAL A 154 9.82 -3.70 -7.55
C VAL A 154 10.74 -4.23 -6.46
N ILE A 155 10.68 -3.57 -5.30
CA ILE A 155 11.37 -3.97 -4.07
C ILE A 155 10.29 -4.43 -3.07
N ALA A 156 10.41 -5.66 -2.55
CA ALA A 156 9.53 -6.16 -1.51
C ALA A 156 10.17 -6.02 -0.13
N VAL A 157 9.36 -5.64 0.87
CA VAL A 157 9.78 -5.67 2.28
C VAL A 157 9.38 -7.00 2.93
N SER A 158 10.29 -7.63 3.70
CA SER A 158 10.05 -8.95 4.29
C SER A 158 9.12 -8.94 5.51
N TYR A 159 8.95 -7.78 6.14
CA TYR A 159 8.17 -7.61 7.38
C TYR A 159 6.72 -7.15 7.16
N GLY A 160 6.22 -7.24 5.93
CA GLY A 160 4.86 -6.84 5.57
C GLY A 160 3.79 -7.90 5.87
N TYR A 161 2.62 -7.73 5.24
CA TYR A 161 1.41 -8.54 5.48
C TYR A 161 1.15 -9.56 4.35
N THR A 162 2.20 -10.14 3.77
CA THR A 162 2.02 -11.17 2.74
C THR A 162 1.59 -12.51 3.33
N THR A 163 0.79 -13.27 2.59
CA THR A 163 0.40 -14.66 2.91
C THR A 163 1.31 -15.69 2.24
N VAL A 164 2.18 -15.23 1.34
CA VAL A 164 3.17 -16.02 0.61
C VAL A 164 4.55 -15.59 1.09
N PRO A 165 5.52 -16.50 1.26
CA PRO A 165 6.91 -16.12 1.55
C PRO A 165 7.41 -15.04 0.58
N VAL A 166 8.05 -13.99 1.12
CA VAL A 166 8.39 -12.79 0.34
C VAL A 166 9.31 -13.11 -0.86
N ASP A 167 10.20 -14.08 -0.72
CA ASP A 167 11.09 -14.59 -1.76
C ASP A 167 10.34 -15.25 -2.92
N GLN A 168 9.11 -15.69 -2.70
CA GLN A 168 8.23 -16.28 -3.71
C GLN A 168 7.33 -15.25 -4.42
N LEU A 169 7.31 -14.00 -3.98
CA LEU A 169 6.53 -12.94 -4.62
C LEU A 169 7.07 -12.55 -6.01
N GLY A 170 8.36 -12.82 -6.28
CA GLY A 170 8.99 -12.50 -7.55
C GLY A 170 9.35 -11.01 -7.68
N ALA A 171 9.64 -10.32 -6.59
CA ALA A 171 10.20 -8.97 -6.59
C ALA A 171 11.65 -8.98 -7.13
N ASP A 172 12.14 -7.84 -7.63
CA ASP A 172 13.53 -7.71 -8.11
C ASP A 172 14.52 -7.69 -6.94
N HIS A 173 14.09 -7.11 -5.81
CA HIS A 173 14.86 -7.09 -4.56
C HIS A 173 13.93 -7.37 -3.38
N VAL A 174 14.51 -7.92 -2.32
CA VAL A 174 13.86 -8.08 -1.01
C VAL A 174 14.72 -7.39 0.04
N ILE A 175 14.10 -6.59 0.91
CA ILE A 175 14.80 -5.89 2.00
C ILE A 175 14.14 -6.24 3.35
N ASP A 176 14.99 -6.41 4.37
CA ASP A 176 14.57 -6.69 5.76
C ASP A 176 14.49 -5.41 6.61
N SER A 177 14.97 -4.29 6.09
CA SER A 177 14.93 -2.99 6.73
C SER A 177 14.68 -1.91 5.69
N PHE A 178 13.78 -0.97 5.99
CA PHE A 178 13.47 0.14 5.10
C PHE A 178 14.70 1.05 4.88
N ALA A 179 15.60 1.14 5.85
CA ALA A 179 16.84 1.90 5.73
C ALA A 179 17.80 1.39 4.62
N ALA A 180 17.63 0.14 4.15
CA ALA A 180 18.40 -0.37 3.02
C ALA A 180 17.94 0.20 1.66
N LEU A 181 16.79 0.86 1.63
CA LEU A 181 16.13 1.29 0.40
C LEU A 181 16.95 2.32 -0.38
N THR A 182 17.54 3.34 0.29
CA THR A 182 18.29 4.44 -0.33
C THR A 182 19.40 3.92 -1.25
N ALA A 183 20.19 2.96 -0.76
CA ALA A 183 21.31 2.39 -1.52
C ALA A 183 20.85 1.59 -2.75
N ILE A 184 19.69 0.94 -2.69
CA ILE A 184 19.15 0.13 -3.80
C ILE A 184 18.47 1.03 -4.83
N VAL A 185 17.65 1.99 -4.38
CA VAL A 185 16.95 2.93 -5.27
C VAL A 185 17.94 3.71 -6.13
N ALA A 186 19.04 4.20 -5.57
CA ALA A 186 20.08 4.92 -6.30
C ALA A 186 20.74 4.10 -7.43
N GLN A 187 20.70 2.76 -7.33
CA GLN A 187 21.21 1.86 -8.38
C GLN A 187 20.18 1.60 -9.49
N ILE A 188 18.88 1.60 -9.13
CA ILE A 188 17.80 1.29 -10.06
C ILE A 188 17.36 2.54 -10.83
N VAL A 189 17.22 3.65 -10.12
CA VAL A 189 16.76 4.94 -10.66
C VAL A 189 17.83 5.99 -10.35
N PRO A 190 18.82 6.17 -11.24
CA PRO A 190 19.80 7.24 -11.03
C PRO A 190 19.08 8.59 -11.03
N VAL A 191 19.31 9.39 -9.98
CA VAL A 191 18.83 10.77 -9.92
C VAL A 191 19.50 11.52 -11.09
N GLY A 192 18.69 12.21 -11.91
CA GLY A 192 19.18 12.89 -13.10
C GLY A 192 20.32 13.83 -12.76
N GLN A 193 21.45 13.63 -13.40
CA GLN A 193 22.53 14.64 -13.46
C GLN A 193 22.10 15.62 -14.56
N ASP A 194 21.41 16.68 -14.17
CA ASP A 194 21.26 17.87 -15.00
C ASP A 194 22.51 18.75 -14.94
#